data_7cc1579627d56594e8a6febb2f5d16b9
#
_entry.id   7cc1579627d56594e8a6febb2f5d16b9
#
_cell.length_a   1.000
_cell.length_b   1.000
_cell.length_c   1.000
_cell.angle_alpha   90.00
_cell.angle_beta   90.00
_cell.angle_gamma   90.00
#
_symmetry.space_group_name_H-M   'P 1'
#
loop_
_entity.id
_entity.type
_entity.pdbx_description
1 polymer ?
#
loop_
_entity_poly.entity_id
_entity_poly.type
_entity_poly.pdbx_seq_one_letter_code
_entity_poly.pdbx_strand_id
1 'polypeptide(L)'
;MKYIIILGDGMADEPIEALGGKTPMQYAKTPYMDKLAELGVTGQMKTVADGFHPGSEVANMAVLGYDLPSVYEGRGVLEAASIGVALQPGEMAMRCNLICVEGDILKNHSSGHISTEEADELIQCLNERLGSDRVKFYTGVSYRHLLVIKGGDKRLDCTPPHDVPLHPFRPLMIKPEVPEARETADLLNELILKSQEILKDHPVNLKRMAAGKDPANSIWPWSPGYRPAMRTMREMYGFGKGSVISAVDLIRGTGVYAGLEVLHVEGATGLYDTNYEGKAHAALEALKTNDFVYLHIEASDEAGHEGDVDLKIKTIEYLDNRAVRIIYEETQKWDEPVAIAILPDHPTPCSIRTHTNTPVPFLIYKPGEQPDSVTTFDEFSVSNGKYGILEKDQFIKEFLND
;
A
#
# COMPACT_ATOMS: atom_id res chain seq x y z
N MET A 1 -15.62 -21.02 11.23
CA MET A 1 -14.33 -21.04 10.49
C MET A 1 -13.66 -19.69 10.64
N LYS A 2 -12.32 -19.62 10.70
CA LYS A 2 -11.53 -18.38 10.67
C LYS A 2 -10.85 -18.23 9.32
N TYR A 3 -10.47 -17.01 8.96
CA TYR A 3 -9.98 -16.70 7.63
C TYR A 3 -8.70 -15.89 7.69
N ILE A 4 -7.70 -16.26 6.90
CA ILE A 4 -6.48 -15.46 6.72
C ILE A 4 -6.12 -15.32 5.25
N ILE A 5 -5.92 -14.07 4.81
CA ILE A 5 -5.29 -13.78 3.52
C ILE A 5 -3.82 -13.47 3.78
N ILE A 6 -2.93 -14.17 3.09
CA ILE A 6 -1.49 -13.92 3.08
C ILE A 6 -1.15 -13.33 1.71
N LEU A 7 -0.83 -12.06 1.68
CA LEU A 7 -0.53 -11.34 0.46
C LEU A 7 0.97 -11.09 0.33
N GLY A 8 1.57 -11.61 -0.75
CA GLY A 8 2.93 -11.31 -1.16
C GLY A 8 2.92 -10.23 -2.24
N ASP A 9 3.13 -8.98 -1.83
CA ASP A 9 3.07 -7.82 -2.71
C ASP A 9 4.04 -7.97 -3.89
N GLY A 10 3.55 -7.69 -5.10
CA GLY A 10 4.34 -7.71 -6.33
C GLY A 10 4.98 -9.06 -6.67
N MET A 11 4.55 -10.17 -6.05
CA MET A 11 5.21 -11.47 -6.16
C MET A 11 5.19 -12.02 -7.59
N ALA A 12 4.12 -11.78 -8.35
CA ALA A 12 3.99 -12.23 -9.73
C ALA A 12 4.95 -11.50 -10.69
N ASP A 13 5.38 -12.20 -11.72
CA ASP A 13 6.36 -11.72 -12.71
C ASP A 13 6.12 -12.35 -14.09
N GLU A 14 6.94 -11.97 -15.05
CA GLU A 14 6.99 -12.54 -16.37
C GLU A 14 8.11 -13.60 -16.49
N PRO A 15 8.06 -14.50 -17.52
CA PRO A 15 9.14 -15.43 -17.79
C PRO A 15 10.47 -14.73 -18.07
N ILE A 16 11.53 -15.16 -17.39
CA ILE A 16 12.88 -14.57 -17.46
C ILE A 16 13.82 -15.55 -18.16
N GLU A 17 14.51 -15.09 -19.20
CA GLU A 17 15.43 -15.93 -19.99
C GLU A 17 16.53 -16.56 -19.12
N ALA A 18 17.11 -15.80 -18.20
CA ALA A 18 18.14 -16.28 -17.27
C ALA A 18 17.66 -17.40 -16.34
N LEU A 19 16.34 -17.52 -16.13
CA LEU A 19 15.72 -18.61 -15.37
C LEU A 19 15.25 -19.77 -16.27
N GLY A 20 15.70 -19.81 -17.52
CA GLY A 20 15.27 -20.82 -18.49
C GLY A 20 13.82 -20.64 -18.94
N GLY A 21 13.33 -19.42 -18.98
CA GLY A 21 11.95 -19.07 -19.38
C GLY A 21 10.91 -19.29 -18.28
N LYS A 22 11.34 -19.43 -17.03
CA LYS A 22 10.44 -19.49 -15.86
C LYS A 22 10.26 -18.11 -15.23
N THR A 23 9.14 -17.93 -14.54
CA THR A 23 8.97 -16.78 -13.64
C THR A 23 9.74 -16.99 -12.33
N PRO A 24 9.99 -15.93 -11.53
CA PRO A 24 10.50 -16.07 -10.18
C PRO A 24 9.66 -17.01 -9.30
N MET A 25 8.31 -16.97 -9.38
CA MET A 25 7.44 -17.92 -8.65
C MET A 25 7.64 -19.36 -9.10
N GLN A 26 7.77 -19.63 -10.41
CA GLN A 26 8.04 -20.98 -10.93
C GLN A 26 9.43 -21.49 -10.57
N TYR A 27 10.38 -20.59 -10.31
CA TYR A 27 11.77 -20.95 -10.01
C TYR A 27 12.02 -21.10 -8.50
N ALA A 28 11.34 -20.31 -7.68
CA ALA A 28 11.44 -20.34 -6.23
C ALA A 28 11.00 -21.68 -5.64
N LYS A 29 11.59 -22.05 -4.54
CA LYS A 29 11.21 -23.26 -3.78
C LYS A 29 10.16 -22.90 -2.74
N THR A 30 8.91 -23.21 -3.03
CA THR A 30 7.74 -22.84 -2.23
C THR A 30 6.90 -24.04 -1.80
N PRO A 31 7.50 -25.01 -1.04
CA PRO A 31 6.82 -26.27 -0.74
C PRO A 31 5.52 -26.13 0.06
N TYR A 32 5.34 -25.07 0.82
CA TYR A 32 4.11 -24.85 1.60
C TYR A 32 3.01 -24.20 0.77
N MET A 33 3.35 -23.27 -0.11
CA MET A 33 2.38 -22.72 -1.07
C MET A 33 1.92 -23.82 -2.04
N ASP A 34 2.84 -24.65 -2.54
CA ASP A 34 2.50 -25.79 -3.40
C ASP A 34 1.62 -26.80 -2.65
N LYS A 35 1.93 -27.08 -1.39
CA LYS A 35 1.10 -27.96 -0.56
C LYS A 35 -0.30 -27.41 -0.35
N LEU A 36 -0.44 -26.10 -0.16
CA LEU A 36 -1.75 -25.46 -0.03
C LEU A 36 -2.52 -25.44 -1.36
N ALA A 37 -1.82 -25.31 -2.50
CA ALA A 37 -2.43 -25.46 -3.82
C ALA A 37 -2.95 -26.90 -4.05
N GLU A 38 -2.12 -27.92 -3.72
CA GLU A 38 -2.51 -29.34 -3.80
C GLU A 38 -3.75 -29.68 -2.95
N LEU A 39 -3.94 -28.99 -1.83
CA LEU A 39 -5.03 -29.21 -0.88
C LEU A 39 -6.22 -28.26 -1.07
N GLY A 40 -6.09 -27.27 -1.93
CA GLY A 40 -7.03 -26.19 -2.11
C GLY A 40 -7.58 -26.08 -3.53
N VAL A 41 -8.10 -24.93 -3.82
CA VAL A 41 -8.66 -24.55 -5.13
C VAL A 41 -7.97 -23.29 -5.61
N THR A 42 -7.65 -23.23 -6.90
CA THR A 42 -6.85 -22.16 -7.48
C THR A 42 -7.56 -21.42 -8.59
N GLY A 43 -7.00 -20.27 -8.96
CA GLY A 43 -7.45 -19.46 -10.07
C GLY A 43 -6.59 -18.22 -10.25
N GLN A 44 -7.08 -17.31 -11.06
CA GLN A 44 -6.47 -16.00 -11.29
C GLN A 44 -7.46 -14.90 -10.88
N MET A 45 -6.94 -13.78 -10.42
CA MET A 45 -7.76 -12.62 -10.06
C MET A 45 -7.31 -11.37 -10.82
N LYS A 46 -8.26 -10.65 -11.39
CA LYS A 46 -8.04 -9.31 -11.91
C LYS A 46 -8.17 -8.30 -10.77
N THR A 47 -7.04 -7.91 -10.20
CA THR A 47 -6.95 -7.01 -9.05
C THR A 47 -6.96 -5.54 -9.43
N VAL A 48 -6.52 -5.19 -10.65
CA VAL A 48 -6.54 -3.83 -11.17
C VAL A 48 -7.71 -3.66 -12.11
N ALA A 49 -8.68 -2.84 -11.73
CA ALA A 49 -9.84 -2.54 -12.54
C ALA A 49 -9.46 -1.70 -13.78
N ASP A 50 -10.25 -1.83 -14.86
CA ASP A 50 -10.04 -1.06 -16.08
C ASP A 50 -10.10 0.45 -15.80
N GLY A 51 -9.15 1.18 -16.34
CA GLY A 51 -9.04 2.63 -16.16
C GLY A 51 -8.27 3.08 -14.91
N PHE A 52 -7.86 2.14 -14.04
CA PHE A 52 -7.00 2.45 -12.90
C PHE A 52 -5.52 2.17 -13.21
N HIS A 53 -4.66 3.00 -12.64
CA HIS A 53 -3.23 2.75 -12.68
C HIS A 53 -2.89 1.60 -11.71
N PRO A 54 -2.05 0.63 -12.09
CA PRO A 54 -1.63 -0.42 -11.17
C PRO A 54 -0.93 0.15 -9.94
N GLY A 55 -1.35 -0.29 -8.75
CA GLY A 55 -0.77 0.12 -7.48
C GLY A 55 -1.36 -0.67 -6.33
N SER A 56 -0.57 -0.82 -5.26
CA SER A 56 -0.95 -1.65 -4.11
C SER A 56 -2.26 -1.19 -3.46
N GLU A 57 -2.52 0.11 -3.38
CA GLU A 57 -3.77 0.63 -2.82
C GLU A 57 -5.00 0.22 -3.63
N VAL A 58 -4.89 0.24 -4.96
CA VAL A 58 -5.96 -0.17 -5.88
C VAL A 58 -6.18 -1.68 -5.79
N ALA A 59 -5.11 -2.45 -5.91
CA ALA A 59 -5.17 -3.90 -5.94
C ALA A 59 -5.61 -4.50 -4.59
N ASN A 60 -5.12 -3.98 -3.46
CA ASN A 60 -5.52 -4.47 -2.14
C ASN A 60 -7.00 -4.15 -1.82
N MET A 61 -7.52 -2.98 -2.27
CA MET A 61 -8.96 -2.72 -2.17
C MET A 61 -9.79 -3.72 -2.99
N ALA A 62 -9.32 -4.08 -4.20
CA ALA A 62 -9.99 -5.09 -5.03
C ALA A 62 -9.96 -6.47 -4.37
N VAL A 63 -8.85 -6.89 -3.77
CA VAL A 63 -8.74 -8.16 -3.01
C VAL A 63 -9.75 -8.21 -1.87
N LEU A 64 -9.98 -7.09 -1.18
CA LEU A 64 -10.99 -6.96 -0.12
C LEU A 64 -12.43 -6.81 -0.67
N GLY A 65 -12.61 -6.80 -1.99
CA GLY A 65 -13.92 -6.78 -2.66
C GLY A 65 -14.57 -5.43 -2.80
N TYR A 66 -13.81 -4.34 -2.72
CA TYR A 66 -14.34 -3.00 -2.93
C TYR A 66 -14.51 -2.67 -4.41
N ASP A 67 -15.59 -1.98 -4.74
CA ASP A 67 -15.84 -1.42 -6.07
C ASP A 67 -15.05 -0.10 -6.22
N LEU A 68 -13.85 -0.20 -6.80
CA LEU A 68 -12.89 0.90 -6.89
C LEU A 68 -13.46 2.22 -7.43
N PRO A 69 -14.25 2.22 -8.53
CA PRO A 69 -14.83 3.46 -9.03
C PRO A 69 -15.69 4.22 -8.02
N SER A 70 -16.28 3.51 -7.05
CA SER A 70 -17.16 4.11 -6.05
C SER A 70 -16.46 4.52 -4.76
N VAL A 71 -15.29 3.95 -4.44
CA VAL A 71 -14.65 4.15 -3.14
C VAL A 71 -13.25 4.75 -3.19
N TYR A 72 -12.54 4.64 -4.32
CA TYR A 72 -11.15 5.12 -4.40
C TYR A 72 -11.09 6.65 -4.40
N GLU A 73 -10.41 7.22 -3.43
CA GLU A 73 -10.28 8.66 -3.21
C GLU A 73 -8.83 9.17 -3.28
N GLY A 74 -7.88 8.29 -3.65
CA GLY A 74 -6.47 8.64 -3.72
C GLY A 74 -5.66 8.26 -2.47
N ARG A 75 -4.34 8.41 -2.55
CA ARG A 75 -3.38 7.95 -1.52
C ARG A 75 -3.42 8.79 -0.24
N GLY A 76 -3.63 10.10 -0.35
CA GLY A 76 -3.56 11.01 0.79
C GLY A 76 -4.53 10.66 1.91
N VAL A 77 -5.71 10.18 1.58
CA VAL A 77 -6.73 9.80 2.58
C VAL A 77 -6.39 8.47 3.28
N LEU A 78 -5.75 7.55 2.59
CA LEU A 78 -5.29 6.28 3.18
C LEU A 78 -4.14 6.53 4.16
N GLU A 79 -3.19 7.39 3.79
CA GLU A 79 -2.11 7.79 4.70
C GLU A 79 -2.64 8.56 5.91
N ALA A 80 -3.68 9.39 5.74
CA ALA A 80 -4.37 10.04 6.87
C ALA A 80 -4.88 9.00 7.87
N ALA A 81 -5.58 7.98 7.40
CA ALA A 81 -6.11 6.92 8.25
C ALA A 81 -4.99 6.12 8.94
N SER A 82 -3.90 5.83 8.23
CA SER A 82 -2.74 5.08 8.77
C SER A 82 -2.09 5.78 9.96
N ILE A 83 -1.98 7.11 9.93
CA ILE A 83 -1.39 7.90 11.03
C ILE A 83 -2.44 8.33 12.09
N GLY A 84 -3.66 7.78 12.04
CA GLY A 84 -4.71 8.04 13.01
C GLY A 84 -5.48 9.36 12.81
N VAL A 85 -5.35 10.01 11.66
CA VAL A 85 -6.11 11.22 11.32
C VAL A 85 -7.48 10.83 10.78
N ALA A 86 -8.51 10.98 11.61
CA ALA A 86 -9.90 10.71 11.25
C ALA A 86 -10.49 11.92 10.53
N LEU A 87 -10.62 11.84 9.21
CA LEU A 87 -11.23 12.89 8.40
C LEU A 87 -12.72 13.05 8.73
N GLN A 88 -13.12 14.30 8.97
CA GLN A 88 -14.51 14.68 9.19
C GLN A 88 -15.23 14.96 7.85
N PRO A 89 -16.56 14.92 7.81
CA PRO A 89 -17.30 15.32 6.62
C PRO A 89 -16.91 16.73 6.16
N GLY A 90 -16.59 16.85 4.86
CA GLY A 90 -16.13 18.11 4.26
C GLY A 90 -14.65 18.42 4.44
N GLU A 91 -13.86 17.50 5.01
CA GLU A 91 -12.41 17.61 5.01
C GLU A 91 -11.80 16.87 3.83
N MET A 92 -10.85 17.50 3.15
CA MET A 92 -10.03 16.96 2.08
C MET A 92 -8.62 16.74 2.61
N ALA A 93 -8.09 15.55 2.43
CA ALA A 93 -6.70 15.23 2.75
C ALA A 93 -5.84 15.16 1.48
N MET A 94 -4.58 15.56 1.62
CA MET A 94 -3.57 15.49 0.57
C MET A 94 -2.27 14.97 1.15
N ARG A 95 -1.52 14.18 0.38
CA ARG A 95 -0.09 14.01 0.65
C ARG A 95 0.57 15.39 0.59
N CYS A 96 1.50 15.63 1.49
CA CYS A 96 2.24 16.88 1.56
C CYS A 96 3.72 16.57 1.74
N ASN A 97 4.46 16.52 0.63
CA ASN A 97 5.89 16.28 0.70
C ASN A 97 6.62 17.54 1.19
N LEU A 98 7.65 17.35 2.01
CA LEU A 98 8.72 18.34 2.17
C LEU A 98 9.73 18.14 1.05
N ILE A 99 9.90 19.14 0.19
CA ILE A 99 10.77 19.11 -0.98
C ILE A 99 11.89 20.12 -0.88
N CYS A 100 12.97 19.91 -1.66
CA CYS A 100 14.03 20.89 -1.86
C CYS A 100 13.80 21.67 -3.15
N VAL A 101 13.69 22.99 -3.04
CA VAL A 101 13.64 23.93 -4.17
C VAL A 101 14.93 24.74 -4.18
N GLU A 102 15.58 24.84 -5.34
CA GLU A 102 16.77 25.65 -5.56
C GLU A 102 16.52 26.65 -6.71
N GLY A 103 16.39 27.92 -6.38
CA GLY A 103 15.87 28.93 -7.31
C GLY A 103 14.42 28.60 -7.70
N ASP A 104 14.17 28.40 -9.00
CA ASP A 104 12.85 27.97 -9.52
C ASP A 104 12.76 26.46 -9.80
N ILE A 105 13.77 25.68 -9.41
CA ILE A 105 13.86 24.25 -9.73
C ILE A 105 13.46 23.39 -8.54
N LEU A 106 12.56 22.44 -8.73
CA LEU A 106 12.32 21.35 -7.81
C LEU A 106 13.51 20.40 -7.88
N LYS A 107 14.48 20.59 -6.97
CA LYS A 107 15.75 19.86 -6.99
C LYS A 107 15.58 18.42 -6.53
N ASN A 108 14.76 18.21 -5.49
CA ASN A 108 14.67 16.92 -4.81
C ASN A 108 13.30 16.78 -4.13
N HIS A 109 12.56 15.74 -4.45
CA HIS A 109 11.21 15.48 -3.92
C HIS A 109 11.19 14.96 -2.48
N SER A 110 12.33 14.52 -1.95
CA SER A 110 12.48 13.93 -0.61
C SER A 110 13.37 14.75 0.33
N SER A 111 13.83 15.92 -0.12
CA SER A 111 14.82 16.76 0.61
C SER A 111 16.05 15.94 1.06
N GLY A 112 16.55 15.04 0.18
CA GLY A 112 17.66 14.15 0.49
C GLY A 112 17.35 13.16 1.60
N HIS A 113 16.13 12.62 1.62
CA HIS A 113 15.62 11.71 2.64
C HIS A 113 15.76 12.28 4.06
N ILE A 114 15.15 13.46 4.27
CA ILE A 114 15.12 14.11 5.59
C ILE A 114 14.62 13.13 6.66
N SER A 115 15.21 13.17 7.87
CA SER A 115 14.72 12.32 8.96
C SER A 115 13.34 12.76 9.46
N THR A 116 12.60 11.84 10.08
CA THR A 116 11.26 12.15 10.63
C THR A 116 11.34 13.21 11.72
N GLU A 117 12.38 13.18 12.56
CA GLU A 117 12.60 14.14 13.64
C GLU A 117 12.84 15.54 13.11
N GLU A 118 13.73 15.70 12.12
CA GLU A 118 13.99 16.99 11.46
C GLU A 118 12.73 17.52 10.75
N ALA A 119 11.98 16.62 10.10
CA ALA A 119 10.78 16.98 9.39
C ALA A 119 9.64 17.37 10.33
N ASP A 120 9.52 16.72 11.49
CA ASP A 120 8.51 17.06 12.51
C ASP A 120 8.67 18.51 12.99
N GLU A 121 9.89 18.95 13.29
CA GLU A 121 10.15 20.35 13.68
C GLU A 121 9.68 21.34 12.58
N LEU A 122 9.86 21.01 11.30
CA LEU A 122 9.42 21.85 10.18
C LEU A 122 7.91 21.87 10.03
N ILE A 123 7.25 20.70 10.14
CA ILE A 123 5.80 20.57 10.04
C ILE A 123 5.11 21.26 11.21
N GLN A 124 5.61 21.14 12.43
CA GLN A 124 5.09 21.89 13.59
C GLN A 124 5.19 23.39 13.36
N CYS A 125 6.34 23.89 12.88
CA CYS A 125 6.50 25.30 12.54
C CYS A 125 5.51 25.76 11.46
N LEU A 126 5.27 24.96 10.42
CA LEU A 126 4.26 25.28 9.41
C LEU A 126 2.85 25.30 9.99
N ASN A 127 2.53 24.36 10.87
CA ASN A 127 1.22 24.31 11.51
C ASN A 127 0.98 25.50 12.44
N GLU A 128 2.00 25.97 13.14
CA GLU A 128 1.94 27.18 13.97
C GLU A 128 1.78 28.47 13.13
N ARG A 129 2.43 28.53 11.96
CA ARG A 129 2.50 29.75 11.15
C ARG A 129 1.42 29.85 10.08
N LEU A 130 0.98 28.74 9.50
CA LEU A 130 0.01 28.63 8.41
C LEU A 130 -1.25 27.86 8.77
N GLY A 131 -1.21 27.10 9.88
CA GLY A 131 -2.36 26.34 10.39
C GLY A 131 -3.50 27.26 10.82
N SER A 132 -4.72 26.73 10.71
CA SER A 132 -5.97 27.43 11.10
C SER A 132 -7.08 26.40 11.32
N ASP A 133 -8.29 26.85 11.62
CA ASP A 133 -9.47 25.97 11.63
C ASP A 133 -9.75 25.30 10.27
N ARG A 134 -9.22 25.87 9.17
CA ARG A 134 -9.38 25.38 7.81
C ARG A 134 -8.21 24.54 7.32
N VAL A 135 -6.99 24.80 7.81
CA VAL A 135 -5.73 24.23 7.31
C VAL A 135 -5.00 23.55 8.45
N LYS A 136 -4.69 22.25 8.32
CA LYS A 136 -3.93 21.50 9.32
C LYS A 136 -2.85 20.66 8.66
N PHE A 137 -1.66 20.72 9.23
CA PHE A 137 -0.53 19.88 8.85
C PHE A 137 -0.33 18.78 9.88
N TYR A 138 -0.03 17.57 9.42
CA TYR A 138 0.25 16.42 10.29
C TYR A 138 1.56 15.77 9.87
N THR A 139 2.40 15.48 10.85
CA THR A 139 3.68 14.80 10.61
C THR A 139 3.43 13.35 10.23
N GLY A 140 4.06 12.93 9.16
CA GLY A 140 4.14 11.53 8.72
C GLY A 140 5.58 11.01 8.88
N VAL A 141 6.10 10.31 7.88
CA VAL A 141 7.41 9.67 7.93
C VAL A 141 8.36 10.30 6.93
N SER A 142 9.57 10.69 7.38
CA SER A 142 10.62 11.30 6.56
C SER A 142 10.08 12.56 5.84
N TYR A 143 10.08 12.59 4.53
CA TYR A 143 9.58 13.71 3.72
C TYR A 143 8.07 13.66 3.43
N ARG A 144 7.36 12.60 3.83
CA ARG A 144 5.94 12.36 3.53
C ARG A 144 5.08 12.76 4.71
N HIS A 145 4.29 13.80 4.53
CA HIS A 145 3.39 14.38 5.53
C HIS A 145 1.98 14.50 4.96
N LEU A 146 1.06 14.99 5.77
CA LEU A 146 -0.33 15.18 5.42
C LEU A 146 -0.75 16.63 5.57
N LEU A 147 -1.54 17.11 4.62
CA LEU A 147 -2.25 18.39 4.68
C LEU A 147 -3.75 18.11 4.63
N VAL A 148 -4.50 18.66 5.59
CA VAL A 148 -5.97 18.57 5.62
C VAL A 148 -6.56 19.96 5.44
N ILE A 149 -7.50 20.08 4.49
CA ILE A 149 -8.22 21.32 4.17
C ILE A 149 -9.72 21.11 4.39
N LYS A 150 -10.29 21.87 5.32
CA LYS A 150 -11.73 21.89 5.53
C LYS A 150 -12.42 22.68 4.45
N GLY A 151 -13.41 22.09 3.80
CA GLY A 151 -14.12 22.71 2.67
C GLY A 151 -13.27 22.84 1.40
N GLY A 152 -12.22 22.02 1.23
CA GLY A 152 -11.43 21.97 -0.01
C GLY A 152 -12.17 21.19 -1.11
N ASP A 153 -11.93 21.58 -2.36
CA ASP A 153 -12.41 20.86 -3.55
C ASP A 153 -11.27 20.01 -4.12
N LYS A 154 -11.49 18.71 -4.24
CA LYS A 154 -10.45 17.75 -4.70
C LYS A 154 -10.23 17.72 -6.21
N ARG A 155 -11.08 18.40 -7.01
CA ARG A 155 -10.97 18.44 -8.48
C ARG A 155 -9.82 19.36 -8.91
N LEU A 156 -8.60 18.87 -8.65
CA LEU A 156 -7.34 19.60 -8.81
C LEU A 156 -6.35 18.78 -9.64
N ASP A 157 -5.74 19.42 -10.61
CA ASP A 157 -4.57 18.89 -11.33
C ASP A 157 -3.33 19.11 -10.46
N CYS A 158 -2.79 18.03 -9.93
CA CYS A 158 -1.64 18.00 -9.04
C CYS A 158 -0.56 17.06 -9.57
N THR A 159 0.64 17.57 -9.80
CA THR A 159 1.77 16.75 -10.26
C THR A 159 2.49 16.10 -9.09
N PRO A 160 2.68 14.75 -9.06
CA PRO A 160 3.53 14.10 -8.08
C PRO A 160 4.97 14.60 -8.16
N PRO A 161 5.62 15.01 -7.05
CA PRO A 161 6.93 15.67 -7.13
C PRO A 161 8.07 14.72 -7.54
N HIS A 162 7.90 13.42 -7.39
CA HIS A 162 8.89 12.41 -7.81
C HIS A 162 8.90 12.16 -9.33
N ASP A 163 7.87 12.57 -10.05
CA ASP A 163 7.79 12.43 -11.51
C ASP A 163 8.51 13.58 -12.23
N VAL A 164 8.81 14.67 -11.52
CA VAL A 164 9.31 15.92 -12.10
C VAL A 164 10.57 16.47 -11.41
N PRO A 165 11.56 15.63 -11.04
CA PRO A 165 12.81 16.13 -10.48
C PRO A 165 13.53 17.00 -11.50
N LEU A 166 14.20 18.04 -11.02
CA LEU A 166 14.98 19.00 -11.81
C LEU A 166 14.16 19.84 -12.81
N HIS A 167 12.82 19.88 -12.66
CA HIS A 167 11.98 20.75 -13.46
C HIS A 167 11.66 22.07 -12.75
N PRO A 168 11.37 23.16 -13.50
CA PRO A 168 10.82 24.38 -12.92
C PRO A 168 9.51 24.10 -12.18
N PHE A 169 9.38 24.49 -10.91
CA PHE A 169 8.20 24.15 -10.11
C PHE A 169 6.99 25.05 -10.41
N ARG A 170 7.19 26.32 -10.80
CA ARG A 170 6.08 27.25 -11.01
C ARG A 170 5.04 26.80 -12.06
N PRO A 171 5.43 26.25 -13.23
CA PRO A 171 4.46 25.71 -14.19
C PRO A 171 3.70 24.48 -13.67
N LEU A 172 4.25 23.79 -12.65
CA LEU A 172 3.70 22.58 -12.05
C LEU A 172 2.82 22.84 -10.82
N MET A 173 2.64 24.11 -10.44
CA MET A 173 1.75 24.48 -9.34
C MET A 173 0.32 24.04 -9.62
N ILE A 174 -0.43 23.81 -8.57
CA ILE A 174 -1.77 23.20 -8.59
C ILE A 174 -2.73 24.04 -9.45
N LYS A 175 -3.48 23.36 -10.30
CA LYS A 175 -4.50 23.98 -11.18
C LYS A 175 -5.88 23.42 -10.87
N PRO A 176 -6.94 24.26 -10.93
CA PRO A 176 -8.29 23.74 -10.81
C PRO A 176 -8.70 23.02 -12.10
N GLU A 177 -9.27 21.83 -12.00
CA GLU A 177 -9.87 21.11 -13.13
C GLU A 177 -11.26 21.69 -13.49
N VAL A 178 -11.89 22.34 -12.51
CA VAL A 178 -13.19 22.99 -12.65
C VAL A 178 -13.17 24.37 -11.98
N PRO A 179 -14.02 25.33 -12.41
CA PRO A 179 -14.02 26.68 -11.84
C PRO A 179 -14.23 26.72 -10.31
N GLU A 180 -15.04 25.81 -9.77
CA GLU A 180 -15.37 25.75 -8.34
C GLU A 180 -14.15 25.40 -7.48
N ALA A 181 -13.18 24.66 -8.02
CA ALA A 181 -11.95 24.28 -7.32
C ALA A 181 -10.89 25.39 -7.28
N ARG A 182 -11.12 26.54 -7.93
CA ARG A 182 -10.15 27.64 -8.02
C ARG A 182 -9.70 28.16 -6.65
N GLU A 183 -10.65 28.40 -5.75
CA GLU A 183 -10.32 28.89 -4.40
C GLU A 183 -9.38 27.93 -3.66
N THR A 184 -9.62 26.62 -3.81
CA THR A 184 -8.76 25.59 -3.19
C THR A 184 -7.38 25.57 -3.84
N ALA A 185 -7.29 25.65 -5.17
CA ALA A 185 -6.01 25.71 -5.88
C ALA A 185 -5.20 26.96 -5.49
N ASP A 186 -5.84 28.12 -5.42
CA ASP A 186 -5.19 29.37 -5.04
C ASP A 186 -4.68 29.32 -3.60
N LEU A 187 -5.47 28.79 -2.66
CA LEU A 187 -5.05 28.56 -1.27
C LEU A 187 -3.82 27.65 -1.18
N LEU A 188 -3.84 26.51 -1.87
CA LEU A 188 -2.74 25.55 -1.83
C LEU A 188 -1.46 26.15 -2.43
N ASN A 189 -1.57 26.89 -3.53
CA ASN A 189 -0.44 27.59 -4.14
C ASN A 189 0.12 28.68 -3.21
N GLU A 190 -0.75 29.41 -2.51
CA GLU A 190 -0.33 30.37 -1.49
C GLU A 190 0.44 29.67 -0.33
N LEU A 191 -0.02 28.51 0.14
CA LEU A 191 0.65 27.72 1.17
C LEU A 191 2.02 27.24 0.70
N ILE A 192 2.16 26.78 -0.55
CA ILE A 192 3.45 26.40 -1.14
C ILE A 192 4.43 27.58 -1.06
N LEU A 193 4.05 28.74 -1.57
CA LEU A 193 4.94 29.90 -1.59
C LEU A 193 5.27 30.44 -0.19
N LYS A 194 4.30 30.51 0.70
CA LYS A 194 4.52 30.93 2.10
C LYS A 194 5.41 29.95 2.86
N SER A 195 5.30 28.64 2.59
CA SER A 195 6.17 27.66 3.21
C SER A 195 7.65 27.92 2.88
N GLN A 196 7.95 28.32 1.63
CA GLN A 196 9.31 28.65 1.22
C GLN A 196 9.88 29.84 1.99
N GLU A 197 9.06 30.86 2.24
CA GLU A 197 9.46 32.02 3.05
C GLU A 197 9.75 31.66 4.50
N ILE A 198 8.93 30.76 5.09
CA ILE A 198 9.06 30.33 6.48
C ILE A 198 10.25 29.39 6.67
N LEU A 199 10.42 28.44 5.77
CA LEU A 199 11.34 27.32 5.95
C LEU A 199 12.79 27.65 5.52
N LYS A 200 13.01 28.62 4.64
CA LYS A 200 14.36 28.95 4.12
C LYS A 200 15.40 29.22 5.22
N ASP A 201 15.02 29.91 6.29
CA ASP A 201 15.89 30.31 7.38
C ASP A 201 15.63 29.51 8.67
N HIS A 202 14.85 28.42 8.60
CA HIS A 202 14.57 27.58 9.75
C HIS A 202 15.84 26.89 10.26
N PRO A 203 16.07 26.81 11.60
CA PRO A 203 17.30 26.25 12.17
C PRO A 203 17.65 24.85 11.66
N VAL A 204 16.66 23.97 11.43
CA VAL A 204 16.83 22.64 10.84
C VAL A 204 17.49 22.77 9.45
N ASN A 205 16.94 23.62 8.58
CA ASN A 205 17.46 23.80 7.22
C ASN A 205 18.83 24.45 7.19
N LEU A 206 19.10 25.40 8.09
CA LEU A 206 20.45 25.99 8.21
C LEU A 206 21.49 24.94 8.63
N LYS A 207 21.16 24.05 9.58
CA LYS A 207 22.03 22.93 9.98
C LYS A 207 22.25 21.95 8.81
N ARG A 208 21.17 21.61 8.07
CA ARG A 208 21.26 20.72 6.92
C ARG A 208 22.18 21.28 5.83
N MET A 209 22.00 22.54 5.46
CA MET A 209 22.86 23.21 4.48
C MET A 209 24.32 23.29 4.96
N ALA A 210 24.57 23.59 6.22
CA ALA A 210 25.92 23.60 6.80
C ALA A 210 26.57 22.19 6.76
N ALA A 211 25.78 21.13 6.78
CA ALA A 211 26.21 19.74 6.65
C ALA A 211 26.27 19.23 5.19
N GLY A 212 26.06 20.11 4.20
CA GLY A 212 26.05 19.75 2.78
C GLY A 212 24.83 18.93 2.35
N LYS A 213 23.75 18.95 3.14
CA LYS A 213 22.49 18.27 2.84
C LYS A 213 21.48 19.22 2.19
N ASP A 214 20.57 18.68 1.38
CA ASP A 214 19.46 19.44 0.81
C ASP A 214 18.53 19.97 1.92
N PRO A 215 18.15 21.26 1.93
CA PRO A 215 17.14 21.77 2.84
C PRO A 215 15.76 21.26 2.44
N ALA A 216 14.86 21.13 3.42
CA ALA A 216 13.45 20.88 3.18
C ALA A 216 12.70 22.23 3.25
N ASN A 217 12.79 22.98 2.17
CA ASN A 217 12.44 24.41 2.15
C ASN A 217 11.14 24.75 1.44
N SER A 218 10.34 23.74 1.05
CA SER A 218 9.00 23.93 0.48
C SER A 218 8.12 22.74 0.78
N ILE A 219 6.81 22.97 0.94
CA ILE A 219 5.82 21.89 0.84
C ILE A 219 5.43 21.66 -0.61
N TRP A 220 4.93 20.44 -0.86
CA TRP A 220 4.32 20.07 -2.13
C TRP A 220 3.09 19.18 -1.92
N PRO A 221 1.88 19.78 -1.83
CA PRO A 221 0.63 19.02 -1.70
C PRO A 221 0.25 18.36 -3.03
N TRP A 222 -0.22 17.09 -2.97
CA TRP A 222 -0.67 16.33 -4.13
C TRP A 222 -1.58 15.17 -3.72
N SER A 223 -2.25 14.51 -4.68
CA SER A 223 -3.19 13.40 -4.43
C SER A 223 -4.31 13.75 -3.43
N PRO A 224 -5.16 14.76 -3.77
CA PRO A 224 -6.29 15.15 -2.92
C PRO A 224 -7.38 14.08 -2.91
N GLY A 225 -8.07 13.95 -1.77
CA GLY A 225 -9.24 13.08 -1.66
C GLY A 225 -10.08 13.39 -0.42
N TYR A 226 -11.30 12.89 -0.43
CA TYR A 226 -12.20 12.92 0.73
C TYR A 226 -12.16 11.58 1.48
N ARG A 227 -12.79 11.52 2.65
CA ARG A 227 -12.99 10.25 3.33
C ARG A 227 -13.69 9.27 2.39
N PRO A 228 -13.11 8.07 2.12
CA PRO A 228 -13.73 7.07 1.27
C PRO A 228 -15.10 6.61 1.78
N ALA A 229 -16.05 6.41 0.88
CA ALA A 229 -17.35 5.83 1.18
C ALA A 229 -17.28 4.31 1.33
N MET A 230 -16.25 3.82 2.00
CA MET A 230 -16.03 2.38 2.24
C MET A 230 -16.94 1.88 3.36
N ARG A 231 -17.72 0.82 3.08
CA ARG A 231 -18.36 0.03 4.11
C ARG A 231 -17.31 -0.86 4.77
N THR A 232 -17.45 -1.12 6.06
CA THR A 232 -16.53 -2.05 6.73
C THR A 232 -16.71 -3.48 6.20
N MET A 233 -15.67 -4.30 6.27
CA MET A 233 -15.72 -5.72 5.93
C MET A 233 -16.81 -6.46 6.74
N ARG A 234 -16.97 -6.07 8.00
CA ARG A 234 -18.05 -6.58 8.85
C ARG A 234 -19.46 -6.31 8.27
N GLU A 235 -19.67 -5.08 7.78
CA GLU A 235 -20.95 -4.71 7.16
C GLU A 235 -21.20 -5.38 5.81
N MET A 236 -20.14 -5.71 5.08
CA MET A 236 -20.24 -6.35 3.77
C MET A 236 -20.38 -7.88 3.87
N TYR A 237 -19.64 -8.50 4.78
CA TYR A 237 -19.48 -9.97 4.81
C TYR A 237 -19.93 -10.63 6.13
N GLY A 238 -20.27 -9.84 7.15
CA GLY A 238 -20.93 -10.35 8.36
C GLY A 238 -20.06 -11.03 9.41
N PHE A 239 -18.71 -11.08 9.24
CA PHE A 239 -17.84 -11.58 10.30
C PHE A 239 -17.70 -10.59 11.46
N GLY A 240 -17.27 -11.06 12.64
CA GLY A 240 -17.23 -10.24 13.85
C GLY A 240 -16.09 -9.24 13.87
N LYS A 241 -14.84 -9.71 13.99
CA LYS A 241 -13.64 -8.90 14.10
C LYS A 241 -12.61 -9.29 13.03
N GLY A 242 -11.85 -8.31 12.57
CA GLY A 242 -10.74 -8.54 11.66
C GLY A 242 -9.56 -7.63 11.96
N SER A 243 -8.38 -8.05 11.53
CA SER A 243 -7.14 -7.30 11.68
C SER A 243 -6.34 -7.23 10.38
N VAL A 244 -5.52 -6.19 10.25
CA VAL A 244 -4.54 -6.03 9.19
C VAL A 244 -3.13 -5.92 9.77
N ILE A 245 -2.19 -6.64 9.16
CA ILE A 245 -0.76 -6.60 9.48
C ILE A 245 -0.01 -6.19 8.22
N SER A 246 0.59 -5.01 8.23
CA SER A 246 1.40 -4.47 7.13
C SER A 246 2.41 -3.46 7.66
N ALA A 247 3.53 -3.30 6.96
CA ALA A 247 4.48 -2.20 7.18
C ALA A 247 4.14 -0.96 6.34
N VAL A 248 3.20 -1.09 5.39
CA VAL A 248 2.86 -0.08 4.37
C VAL A 248 1.68 0.76 4.80
N ASP A 249 1.84 2.07 4.83
CA ASP A 249 0.81 3.00 5.29
C ASP A 249 -0.47 2.94 4.45
N LEU A 250 -0.35 2.76 3.13
CA LEU A 250 -1.51 2.64 2.23
C LEU A 250 -2.38 1.42 2.59
N ILE A 251 -1.76 0.30 2.93
CA ILE A 251 -2.45 -0.94 3.29
C ILE A 251 -3.06 -0.82 4.69
N ARG A 252 -2.33 -0.22 5.65
CA ARG A 252 -2.87 0.09 6.98
C ARG A 252 -4.09 0.99 6.88
N GLY A 253 -4.00 2.06 6.08
CA GLY A 253 -5.11 3.01 5.87
C GLY A 253 -6.32 2.35 5.22
N THR A 254 -6.11 1.49 4.22
CA THR A 254 -7.17 0.66 3.62
C THR A 254 -7.82 -0.21 4.69
N GLY A 255 -7.02 -0.87 5.55
CA GLY A 255 -7.50 -1.67 6.68
C GLY A 255 -8.36 -0.86 7.66
N VAL A 256 -7.93 0.35 8.03
CA VAL A 256 -8.71 1.25 8.91
C VAL A 256 -10.08 1.55 8.32
N TYR A 257 -10.16 1.94 7.04
CA TYR A 257 -11.46 2.19 6.39
C TYR A 257 -12.28 0.92 6.19
N ALA A 258 -11.62 -0.22 6.02
CA ALA A 258 -12.27 -1.53 5.98
C ALA A 258 -12.79 -2.01 7.37
N GLY A 259 -12.52 -1.26 8.44
CA GLY A 259 -12.92 -1.59 9.80
C GLY A 259 -12.07 -2.69 10.44
N LEU A 260 -10.84 -2.88 9.96
CA LEU A 260 -9.86 -3.82 10.50
C LEU A 260 -8.97 -3.14 11.54
N GLU A 261 -8.63 -3.86 12.60
CA GLU A 261 -7.64 -3.42 13.58
C GLU A 261 -6.24 -3.49 13.00
N VAL A 262 -5.49 -2.38 13.05
CA VAL A 262 -4.10 -2.35 12.60
C VAL A 262 -3.18 -2.90 13.68
N LEU A 263 -2.50 -4.01 13.39
CA LEU A 263 -1.54 -4.62 14.31
C LEU A 263 -0.12 -4.23 13.91
N HIS A 264 0.60 -3.66 14.87
CA HIS A 264 2.00 -3.30 14.70
C HIS A 264 2.90 -4.45 15.14
N VAL A 265 3.88 -4.78 14.31
CA VAL A 265 4.86 -5.85 14.57
C VAL A 265 6.26 -5.23 14.63
N GLU A 266 6.97 -5.48 15.71
CA GLU A 266 8.36 -5.00 15.86
C GLU A 266 9.25 -5.59 14.77
N GLY A 267 10.08 -4.74 14.15
CA GLY A 267 10.93 -5.13 13.03
C GLY A 267 10.20 -5.39 11.71
N ALA A 268 8.91 -5.08 11.62
CA ALA A 268 8.19 -5.10 10.35
C ALA A 268 8.62 -3.90 9.50
N THR A 269 9.16 -4.20 8.32
CA THR A 269 9.53 -3.24 7.27
C THR A 269 8.82 -3.59 5.96
N GLY A 270 8.88 -2.73 4.95
CA GLY A 270 8.52 -3.03 3.56
C GLY A 270 9.65 -3.74 2.79
N LEU A 271 10.81 -3.97 3.40
CA LEU A 271 12.00 -4.49 2.74
C LEU A 271 12.18 -6.02 2.94
N TYR A 272 13.18 -6.57 2.27
CA TYR A 272 13.50 -8.00 2.29
C TYR A 272 13.93 -8.53 3.67
N ASP A 273 14.39 -7.69 4.57
CA ASP A 273 14.80 -8.00 5.95
C ASP A 273 13.68 -7.90 6.97
N THR A 274 12.45 -7.70 6.52
CA THR A 274 11.25 -7.61 7.38
C THR A 274 11.15 -8.82 8.33
N ASN A 275 10.55 -8.62 9.50
CA ASN A 275 10.30 -9.67 10.48
C ASN A 275 9.13 -10.58 10.03
N TYR A 276 9.39 -11.53 9.11
CA TYR A 276 8.40 -12.47 8.59
C TYR A 276 7.76 -13.32 9.71
N GLU A 277 8.59 -13.88 10.59
CA GLU A 277 8.13 -14.72 11.69
C GLU A 277 7.26 -13.92 12.67
N GLY A 278 7.69 -12.70 13.01
CA GLY A 278 6.91 -11.80 13.87
C GLY A 278 5.54 -11.48 13.29
N LYS A 279 5.47 -11.21 11.97
CA LYS A 279 4.20 -11.00 11.26
C LYS A 279 3.32 -12.26 11.28
N ALA A 280 3.89 -13.45 11.06
CA ALA A 280 3.16 -14.72 11.11
C ALA A 280 2.61 -15.02 12.51
N HIS A 281 3.42 -14.84 13.55
CA HIS A 281 2.99 -15.04 14.94
C HIS A 281 1.93 -14.03 15.37
N ALA A 282 2.05 -12.77 14.95
CA ALA A 282 1.01 -11.75 15.20
C ALA A 282 -0.32 -12.12 14.53
N ALA A 283 -0.27 -12.68 13.30
CA ALA A 283 -1.46 -13.14 12.60
C ALA A 283 -2.12 -14.32 13.35
N LEU A 284 -1.34 -15.30 13.82
CA LEU A 284 -1.85 -16.42 14.61
C LEU A 284 -2.45 -15.96 15.94
N GLU A 285 -1.81 -15.02 16.62
CA GLU A 285 -2.34 -14.48 17.87
C GLU A 285 -3.65 -13.72 17.64
N ALA A 286 -3.71 -12.92 16.57
CA ALA A 286 -4.92 -12.20 16.18
C ALA A 286 -6.07 -13.17 15.85
N LEU A 287 -5.80 -14.25 15.14
CA LEU A 287 -6.83 -15.26 14.80
C LEU A 287 -7.44 -15.94 16.03
N LYS A 288 -6.82 -15.94 17.20
CA LYS A 288 -7.44 -16.49 18.41
C LYS A 288 -8.70 -15.71 18.84
N THR A 289 -8.76 -14.41 18.52
CA THR A 289 -9.84 -13.52 18.92
C THR A 289 -10.58 -12.87 17.75
N ASN A 290 -10.03 -12.94 16.56
CA ASN A 290 -10.58 -12.37 15.33
C ASN A 290 -11.02 -13.48 14.38
N ASP A 291 -12.00 -13.19 13.53
CA ASP A 291 -12.50 -14.10 12.51
C ASP A 291 -11.73 -13.97 11.20
N PHE A 292 -11.10 -12.80 10.97
CA PHE A 292 -10.41 -12.47 9.73
C PHE A 292 -9.06 -11.77 10.02
N VAL A 293 -8.00 -12.17 9.29
CA VAL A 293 -6.70 -11.50 9.30
C VAL A 293 -6.23 -11.27 7.86
N TYR A 294 -5.79 -10.05 7.59
CA TYR A 294 -5.13 -9.65 6.35
C TYR A 294 -3.64 -9.43 6.62
N LEU A 295 -2.81 -10.36 6.18
CA LEU A 295 -1.36 -10.33 6.35
C LEU A 295 -0.69 -9.91 5.05
N HIS A 296 -0.02 -8.77 5.05
CA HIS A 296 0.65 -8.18 3.89
C HIS A 296 2.17 -8.16 4.08
N ILE A 297 2.91 -8.62 3.07
CA ILE A 297 4.38 -8.67 3.02
C ILE A 297 4.85 -8.09 1.69
N GLU A 298 5.58 -6.96 1.72
CA GLU A 298 5.95 -6.13 0.56
C GLU A 298 7.25 -6.55 -0.14
N ALA A 299 8.08 -7.32 0.51
CA ALA A 299 9.48 -7.57 0.12
C ALA A 299 9.70 -7.98 -1.35
N SER A 300 8.77 -8.72 -1.97
CA SER A 300 8.89 -9.14 -3.37
C SER A 300 8.60 -8.02 -4.37
N ASP A 301 7.78 -7.04 -3.99
CA ASP A 301 7.53 -5.85 -4.79
C ASP A 301 8.77 -4.96 -4.89
N GLU A 302 9.40 -4.67 -3.77
CA GLU A 302 10.64 -3.89 -3.72
C GLU A 302 11.76 -4.55 -4.56
N ALA A 303 11.91 -5.89 -4.47
CA ALA A 303 12.87 -6.62 -5.29
C ALA A 303 12.53 -6.50 -6.79
N GLY A 304 11.24 -6.50 -7.16
CA GLY A 304 10.76 -6.24 -8.51
C GLY A 304 11.13 -4.84 -9.01
N HIS A 305 10.91 -3.81 -8.19
CA HIS A 305 11.28 -2.43 -8.49
C HIS A 305 12.79 -2.23 -8.63
N GLU A 306 13.60 -2.93 -7.85
CA GLU A 306 15.06 -2.94 -8.01
C GLU A 306 15.50 -3.70 -9.28
N GLY A 307 14.65 -4.58 -9.80
CA GLY A 307 14.97 -5.48 -10.92
C GLY A 307 15.93 -6.60 -10.50
N ASP A 308 15.97 -6.90 -9.20
CA ASP A 308 16.83 -7.94 -8.63
C ASP A 308 16.10 -9.27 -8.58
N VAL A 309 16.32 -10.09 -9.61
CA VAL A 309 15.67 -11.39 -9.80
C VAL A 309 16.02 -12.37 -8.67
N ASP A 310 17.29 -12.41 -8.25
CA ASP A 310 17.74 -13.33 -7.21
C ASP A 310 17.14 -12.95 -5.85
N LEU A 311 17.07 -11.65 -5.56
CA LEU A 311 16.40 -11.13 -4.36
C LEU A 311 14.90 -11.44 -4.39
N LYS A 312 14.24 -11.27 -5.53
CA LYS A 312 12.81 -11.58 -5.67
C LYS A 312 12.52 -13.06 -5.41
N ILE A 313 13.28 -13.96 -6.00
CA ILE A 313 13.18 -15.40 -5.72
C ILE A 313 13.34 -15.66 -4.22
N LYS A 314 14.34 -15.07 -3.59
CA LYS A 314 14.62 -15.24 -2.18
C LYS A 314 13.51 -14.71 -1.27
N THR A 315 12.90 -13.57 -1.60
CA THR A 315 11.78 -13.02 -0.83
C THR A 315 10.52 -13.87 -0.94
N ILE A 316 10.26 -14.48 -2.11
CA ILE A 316 9.19 -15.46 -2.32
C ILE A 316 9.43 -16.71 -1.46
N GLU A 317 10.66 -17.25 -1.45
CA GLU A 317 11.04 -18.38 -0.59
C GLU A 317 10.95 -18.03 0.90
N TYR A 318 11.26 -16.79 1.29
CA TYR A 318 11.08 -16.33 2.67
C TYR A 318 9.61 -16.24 3.05
N LEU A 319 8.74 -15.72 2.18
CA LEU A 319 7.30 -15.72 2.42
C LEU A 319 6.79 -17.14 2.69
N ASP A 320 7.16 -18.09 1.83
CA ASP A 320 6.79 -19.51 2.00
C ASP A 320 7.27 -20.10 3.33
N ASN A 321 8.58 -20.03 3.57
CA ASN A 321 9.20 -20.75 4.68
C ASN A 321 9.06 -20.06 6.04
N ARG A 322 9.01 -18.71 6.07
CA ARG A 322 9.07 -17.91 7.29
C ARG A 322 7.71 -17.32 7.69
N ALA A 323 6.70 -17.38 6.80
CA ALA A 323 5.35 -16.94 7.12
C ALA A 323 4.32 -18.04 6.83
N VAL A 324 4.19 -18.49 5.58
CA VAL A 324 3.17 -19.48 5.18
C VAL A 324 3.33 -20.79 5.97
N ARG A 325 4.54 -21.33 6.04
CA ARG A 325 4.84 -22.54 6.82
C ARG A 325 4.37 -22.42 8.27
N ILE A 326 4.75 -21.34 8.95
CA ILE A 326 4.44 -21.14 10.37
C ILE A 326 2.92 -21.11 10.57
N ILE A 327 2.21 -20.37 9.73
CA ILE A 327 0.75 -20.24 9.80
C ILE A 327 0.09 -21.59 9.51
N TYR A 328 0.49 -22.27 8.43
CA TYR A 328 -0.10 -23.55 8.06
C TYR A 328 0.13 -24.62 9.15
N GLU A 329 1.38 -24.84 9.57
CA GLU A 329 1.72 -25.86 10.57
C GLU A 329 1.03 -25.63 11.94
N GLU A 330 0.84 -24.36 12.33
CA GLU A 330 0.19 -24.04 13.59
C GLU A 330 -1.34 -24.20 13.50
N THR A 331 -1.97 -23.72 12.43
CA THR A 331 -3.43 -23.81 12.27
C THR A 331 -3.93 -25.23 12.10
N GLN A 332 -3.09 -26.17 11.62
CA GLN A 332 -3.42 -27.60 11.57
C GLN A 332 -3.61 -28.25 12.96
N LYS A 333 -3.15 -27.60 14.03
CA LYS A 333 -3.27 -28.08 15.41
C LYS A 333 -4.53 -27.57 16.11
N TRP A 334 -5.27 -26.65 15.47
CA TRP A 334 -6.44 -26.00 16.07
C TRP A 334 -7.72 -26.81 15.83
N ASP A 335 -8.58 -26.84 16.84
CA ASP A 335 -9.93 -27.45 16.71
C ASP A 335 -10.83 -26.64 15.77
N GLU A 336 -10.68 -25.30 15.79
CA GLU A 336 -11.41 -24.42 14.89
C GLU A 336 -10.67 -24.32 13.55
N PRO A 337 -11.33 -24.70 12.43
CA PRO A 337 -10.71 -24.69 11.11
C PRO A 337 -10.36 -23.26 10.65
N VAL A 338 -9.23 -23.13 9.97
CA VAL A 338 -8.75 -21.86 9.40
C VAL A 338 -8.63 -22.01 7.90
N ALA A 339 -9.36 -21.17 7.16
CA ALA A 339 -9.19 -21.02 5.73
C ALA A 339 -8.02 -20.10 5.43
N ILE A 340 -7.18 -20.46 4.46
CA ILE A 340 -5.98 -19.72 4.07
C ILE A 340 -6.09 -19.37 2.58
N ALA A 341 -6.01 -18.09 2.25
CA ALA A 341 -5.83 -17.65 0.87
C ALA A 341 -4.43 -17.03 0.71
N ILE A 342 -3.80 -17.29 -0.44
CA ILE A 342 -2.50 -16.71 -0.80
C ILE A 342 -2.61 -16.13 -2.20
N LEU A 343 -2.15 -14.88 -2.37
CA LEU A 343 -2.06 -14.22 -3.66
C LEU A 343 -1.08 -13.04 -3.61
N PRO A 344 -0.50 -12.62 -4.75
CA PRO A 344 0.01 -11.25 -4.92
C PRO A 344 -1.17 -10.28 -5.16
N ASP A 345 -0.91 -8.99 -5.01
CA ASP A 345 -1.86 -7.95 -5.39
C ASP A 345 -1.74 -7.54 -6.85
N HIS A 346 -0.55 -7.40 -7.38
CA HIS A 346 -0.23 -7.14 -8.78
C HIS A 346 1.11 -7.77 -9.17
N PRO A 347 1.42 -7.91 -10.46
CA PRO A 347 2.78 -8.22 -10.89
C PRO A 347 3.68 -6.98 -10.79
N THR A 348 4.94 -7.19 -10.39
CA THR A 348 6.00 -6.18 -10.46
C THR A 348 7.20 -6.78 -11.21
N PRO A 349 7.11 -6.94 -12.55
CA PRO A 349 8.13 -7.62 -13.30
C PRO A 349 9.50 -6.95 -13.18
N CYS A 350 10.52 -7.74 -12.83
CA CYS A 350 11.90 -7.28 -12.70
C CYS A 350 12.43 -6.64 -14.00
N SER A 351 11.89 -7.06 -15.15
CA SER A 351 12.27 -6.55 -16.47
C SER A 351 11.92 -5.08 -16.69
N ILE A 352 10.78 -4.64 -16.14
CA ILE A 352 10.25 -3.28 -16.33
C ILE A 352 10.27 -2.44 -15.06
N ARG A 353 10.49 -3.06 -13.87
CA ARG A 353 10.65 -2.41 -12.57
C ARG A 353 9.46 -1.53 -12.15
N THR A 354 8.28 -1.92 -12.56
CA THR A 354 7.02 -1.25 -12.21
C THR A 354 5.86 -2.22 -12.31
N HIS A 355 4.71 -1.81 -11.79
CA HIS A 355 3.52 -2.65 -11.73
C HIS A 355 2.87 -2.85 -13.10
N THR A 356 2.22 -4.01 -13.27
CA THR A 356 1.35 -4.30 -14.42
C THR A 356 -0.04 -4.70 -13.94
N ASN A 357 -0.99 -4.81 -14.89
CA ASN A 357 -2.39 -5.14 -14.62
C ASN A 357 -2.78 -6.57 -15.06
N THR A 358 -1.80 -7.43 -15.32
CA THR A 358 -2.06 -8.83 -15.64
C THR A 358 -2.72 -9.52 -14.45
N PRO A 359 -3.74 -10.37 -14.66
CA PRO A 359 -4.35 -11.13 -13.57
C PRO A 359 -3.31 -11.93 -12.78
N VAL A 360 -3.47 -11.93 -11.45
CA VAL A 360 -2.54 -12.57 -10.53
C VAL A 360 -3.02 -13.96 -10.12
N PRO A 361 -2.11 -14.91 -9.83
CA PRO A 361 -2.48 -16.21 -9.30
C PRO A 361 -3.05 -16.10 -7.87
N PHE A 362 -4.03 -16.93 -7.54
CA PHE A 362 -4.46 -17.13 -6.17
C PHE A 362 -4.71 -18.59 -5.86
N LEU A 363 -4.59 -18.96 -4.58
CA LEU A 363 -5.06 -20.21 -4.03
C LEU A 363 -5.98 -19.93 -2.83
N ILE A 364 -6.96 -20.80 -2.63
CA ILE A 364 -7.84 -20.85 -1.46
C ILE A 364 -7.81 -22.28 -0.91
N TYR A 365 -7.31 -22.41 0.31
CA TYR A 365 -7.37 -23.64 1.08
C TYR A 365 -8.43 -23.54 2.17
N LYS A 366 -9.39 -24.46 2.16
CA LYS A 366 -10.37 -24.61 3.23
C LYS A 366 -10.37 -26.05 3.72
N PRO A 367 -10.15 -26.29 5.02
CA PRO A 367 -10.16 -27.64 5.56
C PRO A 367 -11.48 -28.38 5.25
N GLY A 368 -11.37 -29.53 4.56
CA GLY A 368 -12.51 -30.37 4.17
C GLY A 368 -13.15 -30.05 2.82
N GLU A 369 -12.72 -28.98 2.13
CA GLU A 369 -13.13 -28.74 0.73
C GLU A 369 -12.38 -29.67 -0.23
N GLN A 370 -13.02 -30.05 -1.33
CA GLN A 370 -12.39 -30.88 -2.37
C GLN A 370 -11.44 -30.01 -3.20
N PRO A 371 -10.15 -30.38 -3.30
CA PRO A 371 -9.18 -29.63 -4.06
C PRO A 371 -9.44 -29.72 -5.57
N ASP A 372 -8.86 -28.81 -6.33
CA ASP A 372 -8.79 -28.97 -7.80
C ASP A 372 -7.57 -29.82 -8.22
N SER A 373 -7.18 -29.76 -9.49
CA SER A 373 -6.09 -30.59 -10.02
C SER A 373 -4.70 -29.91 -9.99
N VAL A 374 -4.64 -28.69 -9.49
CA VAL A 374 -3.39 -27.89 -9.47
C VAL A 374 -2.55 -28.27 -8.25
N THR A 375 -1.28 -28.56 -8.46
CA THR A 375 -0.35 -29.01 -7.41
C THR A 375 0.82 -28.08 -7.17
N THR A 376 0.92 -26.99 -7.93
CA THR A 376 1.97 -25.97 -7.80
C THR A 376 1.35 -24.59 -7.89
N PHE A 377 1.88 -23.65 -7.08
CA PHE A 377 1.37 -22.30 -7.02
C PHE A 377 2.26 -21.33 -7.82
N ASP A 378 1.88 -21.06 -9.04
CA ASP A 378 2.53 -20.07 -9.92
C ASP A 378 1.53 -19.51 -10.94
N GLU A 379 1.92 -18.47 -11.68
CA GLU A 379 1.10 -17.70 -12.61
C GLU A 379 0.47 -18.56 -13.73
N PHE A 380 1.14 -19.65 -14.13
CA PHE A 380 0.70 -20.52 -15.22
C PHE A 380 -0.07 -21.74 -14.73
N SER A 381 0.40 -22.39 -13.66
CA SER A 381 -0.23 -23.61 -13.14
C SER A 381 -1.66 -23.36 -12.70
N VAL A 382 -1.91 -22.24 -12.04
CA VAL A 382 -3.26 -21.86 -11.54
C VAL A 382 -4.25 -21.54 -12.66
N SER A 383 -3.82 -21.33 -13.90
CA SER A 383 -4.72 -21.13 -15.05
C SER A 383 -5.60 -22.37 -15.34
N ASN A 384 -5.19 -23.53 -14.83
CA ASN A 384 -5.95 -24.78 -14.90
C ASN A 384 -6.84 -24.99 -13.67
N GLY A 385 -6.86 -24.04 -12.75
CA GLY A 385 -7.65 -24.11 -11.52
C GLY A 385 -9.15 -23.96 -11.75
N LYS A 386 -9.92 -24.44 -10.79
CA LYS A 386 -11.39 -24.51 -10.86
C LYS A 386 -12.04 -23.13 -11.01
N TYR A 387 -11.46 -22.09 -10.40
CA TYR A 387 -12.08 -20.76 -10.40
C TYR A 387 -11.88 -19.96 -11.69
N GLY A 388 -10.91 -20.34 -12.55
CA GLY A 388 -10.59 -19.53 -13.73
C GLY A 388 -10.14 -18.11 -13.33
N ILE A 389 -10.68 -17.09 -14.01
CA ILE A 389 -10.37 -15.68 -13.71
C ILE A 389 -11.55 -15.07 -12.93
N LEU A 390 -11.29 -14.60 -11.72
CA LEU A 390 -12.23 -13.87 -10.88
C LEU A 390 -12.00 -12.35 -11.01
N GLU A 391 -13.10 -11.60 -10.91
CA GLU A 391 -13.09 -10.14 -10.98
C GLU A 391 -13.92 -9.54 -9.81
N LYS A 392 -13.65 -8.28 -9.49
CA LYS A 392 -14.38 -7.50 -8.47
C LYS A 392 -14.38 -8.20 -7.10
N ASP A 393 -15.57 -8.43 -6.53
CA ASP A 393 -15.75 -9.04 -5.22
C ASP A 393 -15.87 -10.58 -5.25
N GLN A 394 -15.68 -11.22 -6.42
CA GLN A 394 -15.86 -12.66 -6.54
C GLN A 394 -14.84 -13.43 -5.68
N PHE A 395 -13.57 -13.04 -5.70
CA PHE A 395 -12.53 -13.72 -4.89
C PHE A 395 -12.87 -13.74 -3.40
N ILE A 396 -13.17 -12.57 -2.82
CA ILE A 396 -13.43 -12.47 -1.38
C ILE A 396 -14.72 -13.17 -1.00
N LYS A 397 -15.75 -13.18 -1.87
CA LYS A 397 -16.97 -13.93 -1.67
C LYS A 397 -16.73 -15.43 -1.68
N GLU A 398 -15.98 -15.95 -2.66
CA GLU A 398 -15.60 -17.37 -2.68
C GLU A 398 -14.75 -17.74 -1.47
N PHE A 399 -13.87 -16.87 -1.03
CA PHE A 399 -13.04 -17.10 0.15
C PHE A 399 -13.83 -17.12 1.46
N LEU A 400 -14.77 -16.20 1.65
CA LEU A 400 -15.55 -16.08 2.90
C LEU A 400 -16.84 -16.89 2.93
N ASN A 401 -17.24 -17.54 1.81
CA ASN A 401 -18.36 -18.47 1.81
C ASN A 401 -18.00 -19.74 2.59
N ASP A 402 -18.87 -20.13 3.53
CA ASP A 402 -18.78 -21.41 4.26
C ASP A 402 -19.17 -22.61 3.40
#